data_8129cb9f4cc6b364a9da240a07980b90
#
_entry.id   8129cb9f4cc6b364a9da240a07980b90
#
_cell.length_a   1.000
_cell.length_b   1.000
_cell.length_c   1.000
_cell.angle_alpha   90.00
_cell.angle_beta   90.00
_cell.angle_gamma   90.00
#
_symmetry.space_group_name_H-M   'P 1'
#
loop_
_entity.id
_entity.type
_entity.pdbx_description
1 polymer ?
#
loop_
_entity_poly.entity_id
_entity_poly.type
_entity_poly.pdbx_seq_one_letter_code
_entity_poly.pdbx_strand_id
1 'polypeptide(L)'
;QWERHWTVNVMAGVRLSRAYLPAMADRGWGRAIFISSESAFNIPAEMIHYGVSKTADVALARGLAKRMAGTGVTVNSVLPGPTLSAGMAAMLKPVQEKTGKPIETVAADFVTKHRPSSIIRRASTVEEVANMVVYIASPLASATTGGALRVDGGVVDSLA
;
A
#
# COMPACT_ATOMS: atom_id res chain seq x y z
N GLN A 1 -17.11 -7.15 -9.63
CA GLN A 1 -16.14 -6.55 -8.68
C GLN A 1 -14.78 -7.26 -8.71
N TRP A 2 -14.72 -8.61 -8.64
CA TRP A 2 -13.47 -9.39 -8.69
C TRP A 2 -12.61 -9.06 -9.90
N GLU A 3 -13.15 -9.12 -11.10
CA GLU A 3 -12.43 -8.80 -12.34
C GLU A 3 -11.89 -7.37 -12.35
N ARG A 4 -12.68 -6.40 -11.84
CA ARG A 4 -12.24 -5.01 -11.77
C ARG A 4 -11.04 -4.84 -10.84
N HIS A 5 -11.08 -5.41 -9.63
CA HIS A 5 -9.94 -5.37 -8.71
C HIS A 5 -8.71 -6.05 -9.29
N TRP A 6 -8.91 -7.21 -9.94
CA TRP A 6 -7.82 -7.92 -10.59
C TRP A 6 -7.19 -7.10 -11.72
N THR A 7 -8.02 -6.54 -12.60
CA THR A 7 -7.54 -5.76 -13.75
C THR A 7 -6.83 -4.47 -13.32
N VAL A 8 -7.40 -3.73 -12.35
CA VAL A 8 -6.88 -2.42 -11.94
C VAL A 8 -5.69 -2.56 -11.00
N ASN A 9 -5.72 -3.45 -10.03
CA ASN A 9 -4.65 -3.59 -9.06
C ASN A 9 -3.53 -4.49 -9.59
N VAL A 10 -3.83 -5.73 -9.98
CA VAL A 10 -2.81 -6.71 -10.32
C VAL A 10 -2.31 -6.55 -11.75
N MET A 11 -3.22 -6.57 -12.74
CA MET A 11 -2.82 -6.55 -14.15
C MET A 11 -2.22 -5.21 -14.59
N ALA A 12 -2.58 -4.09 -13.95
CA ALA A 12 -1.90 -2.83 -14.19
C ALA A 12 -0.42 -2.92 -13.76
N GLY A 13 -0.15 -3.48 -12.57
CA GLY A 13 1.21 -3.74 -12.09
C GLY A 13 2.02 -4.63 -13.04
N VAL A 14 1.41 -5.72 -13.53
CA VAL A 14 2.04 -6.63 -14.52
C VAL A 14 2.38 -5.88 -15.81
N ARG A 15 1.45 -5.12 -16.37
CA ARG A 15 1.64 -4.39 -17.65
C ARG A 15 2.71 -3.32 -17.53
N LEU A 16 2.68 -2.51 -16.47
CA LEU A 16 3.68 -1.47 -16.23
C LEU A 16 5.07 -2.06 -15.98
N SER A 17 5.15 -3.14 -15.21
CA SER A 17 6.43 -3.84 -14.97
C SER A 17 7.03 -4.38 -16.27
N ARG A 18 6.23 -4.97 -17.13
CA ARG A 18 6.70 -5.46 -18.45
C ARG A 18 7.18 -4.32 -19.35
N ALA A 19 6.56 -3.14 -19.26
CA ALA A 19 6.94 -1.99 -20.08
C ALA A 19 8.21 -1.29 -19.59
N TYR A 20 8.41 -1.18 -18.28
CA TYR A 20 9.44 -0.31 -17.74
C TYR A 20 10.66 -1.03 -17.14
N LEU A 21 10.51 -2.23 -16.56
CA LEU A 21 11.62 -2.91 -15.90
C LEU A 21 12.79 -3.26 -16.85
N PRO A 22 12.59 -3.67 -18.11
CA PRO A 22 13.72 -3.93 -19.00
C PRO A 22 14.63 -2.72 -19.17
N ALA A 23 14.09 -1.57 -19.52
CA ALA A 23 14.89 -0.35 -19.67
C ALA A 23 15.51 0.15 -18.33
N MET A 24 14.91 -0.16 -17.19
CA MET A 24 15.53 0.07 -15.89
C MET A 24 16.74 -0.83 -15.68
N ALA A 25 16.64 -2.11 -16.01
CA ALA A 25 17.74 -3.07 -15.90
C ALA A 25 18.90 -2.70 -16.84
N ASP A 26 18.61 -2.34 -18.10
CA ASP A 26 19.62 -1.97 -19.09
C ASP A 26 20.46 -0.76 -18.67
N ARG A 27 19.86 0.23 -17.97
CA ARG A 27 20.59 1.40 -17.45
C ARG A 27 21.24 1.18 -16.09
N GLY A 28 21.09 0.00 -15.48
CA GLY A 28 21.68 -0.34 -14.18
C GLY A 28 21.03 0.36 -12.98
N TRP A 29 19.83 0.97 -13.15
CA TRP A 29 19.12 1.66 -12.07
C TRP A 29 17.60 1.73 -12.32
N GLY A 30 16.85 1.49 -11.26
CA GLY A 30 15.40 1.66 -11.27
C GLY A 30 14.77 1.41 -9.91
N ARG A 31 13.57 1.95 -9.74
CA ARG A 31 12.73 1.77 -8.55
C ARG A 31 11.31 1.47 -9.00
N ALA A 32 10.82 0.29 -8.67
CA ALA A 32 9.42 -0.08 -8.88
C ALA A 32 8.74 -0.23 -7.52
N ILE A 33 7.65 0.47 -7.31
CA ILE A 33 6.96 0.53 -6.03
C ILE A 33 5.49 0.22 -6.25
N PHE A 34 5.02 -0.84 -5.60
CA PHE A 34 3.62 -1.22 -5.60
C PHE A 34 2.94 -0.64 -4.37
N ILE A 35 1.92 0.17 -4.56
CA ILE A 35 1.09 0.63 -3.43
C ILE A 35 0.04 -0.44 -3.17
N SER A 36 0.34 -1.30 -2.20
CA SER A 36 -0.57 -2.35 -1.75
C SER A 36 -1.49 -1.84 -0.63
N SER A 37 -1.66 -2.58 0.44
CA SER A 37 -2.47 -2.24 1.62
C SER A 37 -2.12 -3.17 2.77
N GLU A 38 -2.39 -2.74 4.01
CA GLU A 38 -2.42 -3.62 5.19
C GLU A 38 -3.35 -4.82 4.97
N SER A 39 -4.40 -4.62 4.17
CA SER A 39 -5.37 -5.65 3.79
C SER A 39 -4.78 -6.79 2.96
N ALA A 40 -3.52 -6.69 2.54
CA ALA A 40 -2.80 -7.82 1.93
C ALA A 40 -2.46 -8.91 2.96
N PHE A 41 -2.32 -8.55 4.22
CA PHE A 41 -2.05 -9.46 5.34
C PHE A 41 -3.27 -9.65 6.24
N ASN A 42 -3.98 -8.57 6.52
CA ASN A 42 -5.18 -8.57 7.35
C ASN A 42 -6.43 -8.39 6.47
N ILE A 43 -6.78 -9.45 5.73
CA ILE A 43 -7.83 -9.41 4.70
C ILE A 43 -9.19 -9.16 5.36
N PRO A 44 -9.90 -8.04 5.04
CA PRO A 44 -11.21 -7.77 5.59
C PRO A 44 -12.25 -8.76 5.02
N ALA A 45 -13.04 -9.38 5.89
CA ALA A 45 -14.05 -10.35 5.49
C ALA A 45 -15.09 -9.77 4.52
N GLU A 46 -15.39 -8.46 4.65
CA GLU A 46 -16.32 -7.74 3.78
C GLU A 46 -15.73 -7.30 2.43
N MET A 47 -14.40 -7.38 2.28
CA MET A 47 -13.67 -6.97 1.07
C MET A 47 -12.62 -8.00 0.63
N ILE A 48 -12.96 -9.28 0.62
CA ILE A 48 -12.04 -10.38 0.28
C ILE A 48 -11.39 -10.15 -1.09
N HIS A 49 -12.16 -9.75 -2.10
CA HIS A 49 -11.66 -9.47 -3.45
C HIS A 49 -10.57 -8.37 -3.47
N TYR A 50 -10.71 -7.34 -2.65
CA TYR A 50 -9.70 -6.31 -2.49
C TYR A 50 -8.45 -6.87 -1.81
N GLY A 51 -8.60 -7.52 -0.65
CA GLY A 51 -7.48 -8.12 0.08
C GLY A 51 -6.69 -9.09 -0.80
N VAL A 52 -7.36 -10.01 -1.51
CA VAL A 52 -6.71 -10.94 -2.45
C VAL A 52 -5.92 -10.18 -3.52
N SER A 53 -6.48 -9.12 -4.12
CA SER A 53 -5.75 -8.35 -5.13
C SER A 53 -4.53 -7.64 -4.54
N LYS A 54 -4.60 -7.16 -3.30
CA LYS A 54 -3.48 -6.50 -2.61
C LYS A 54 -2.41 -7.49 -2.16
N THR A 55 -2.78 -8.71 -1.77
CA THR A 55 -1.83 -9.81 -1.56
C THR A 55 -1.10 -10.18 -2.86
N ALA A 56 -1.82 -10.23 -3.98
CA ALA A 56 -1.23 -10.49 -5.28
C ALA A 56 -0.21 -9.41 -5.68
N ASP A 57 -0.45 -8.12 -5.37
CA ASP A 57 0.53 -7.04 -5.59
C ASP A 57 1.83 -7.29 -4.81
N VAL A 58 1.74 -7.73 -3.55
CA VAL A 58 2.92 -8.05 -2.72
C VAL A 58 3.69 -9.24 -3.29
N ALA A 59 2.98 -10.29 -3.69
CA ALA A 59 3.58 -11.48 -4.29
C ALA A 59 4.26 -11.17 -5.64
N LEU A 60 3.60 -10.35 -6.48
CA LEU A 60 4.13 -9.88 -7.76
C LEU A 60 5.41 -9.07 -7.54
N ALA A 61 5.39 -8.09 -6.65
CA ALA A 61 6.55 -7.27 -6.32
C ALA A 61 7.74 -8.14 -5.85
N ARG A 62 7.48 -9.14 -4.99
CA ARG A 62 8.53 -10.06 -4.53
C ARG A 62 9.11 -10.90 -5.67
N GLY A 63 8.28 -11.42 -6.56
CA GLY A 63 8.72 -12.18 -7.74
C GLY A 63 9.56 -11.34 -8.70
N LEU A 64 9.12 -10.10 -8.96
CA LEU A 64 9.84 -9.13 -9.79
C LEU A 64 11.18 -8.72 -9.17
N ALA A 65 11.25 -8.52 -7.84
CA ALA A 65 12.51 -8.24 -7.16
C ALA A 65 13.56 -9.35 -7.40
N LYS A 66 13.13 -10.61 -7.29
CA LYS A 66 14.02 -11.76 -7.60
C LYS A 66 14.48 -11.74 -9.06
N ARG A 67 13.59 -11.40 -9.99
CA ARG A 67 13.92 -11.32 -11.43
C ARG A 67 14.91 -10.19 -11.73
N MET A 68 14.91 -9.11 -10.94
CA MET A 68 15.80 -7.96 -11.10
C MET A 68 17.14 -8.11 -10.34
N ALA A 69 17.46 -9.31 -9.83
CA ALA A 69 18.71 -9.55 -9.12
C ALA A 69 19.94 -9.12 -9.94
N GLY A 70 20.86 -8.37 -9.33
CA GLY A 70 22.09 -7.92 -9.97
C GLY A 70 21.97 -6.76 -10.96
N THR A 71 20.76 -6.25 -11.21
CA THR A 71 20.53 -5.19 -12.22
C THR A 71 20.57 -3.75 -11.65
N GLY A 72 20.73 -3.58 -10.35
CA GLY A 72 20.62 -2.26 -9.70
C GLY A 72 19.17 -1.75 -9.56
N VAL A 73 18.18 -2.52 -10.01
CA VAL A 73 16.74 -2.21 -9.86
C VAL A 73 16.23 -2.79 -8.55
N THR A 74 15.50 -1.99 -7.77
CA THR A 74 14.77 -2.51 -6.60
C THR A 74 13.26 -2.51 -6.86
N VAL A 75 12.58 -3.52 -6.31
CA VAL A 75 11.12 -3.66 -6.40
C VAL A 75 10.58 -3.92 -5.01
N ASN A 76 9.67 -3.07 -4.54
CA ASN A 76 9.10 -3.16 -3.21
C ASN A 76 7.59 -2.92 -3.23
N SER A 77 6.91 -3.34 -2.17
CA SER A 77 5.53 -2.96 -1.87
C SER A 77 5.49 -2.04 -0.66
N VAL A 78 4.73 -0.97 -0.72
CA VAL A 78 4.33 -0.15 0.44
C VAL A 78 2.90 -0.52 0.80
N LEU A 79 2.66 -0.76 2.08
CA LEU A 79 1.38 -1.23 2.62
C LEU A 79 0.79 -0.18 3.58
N PRO A 80 0.05 0.80 3.05
CA PRO A 80 -0.65 1.75 3.90
C PRO A 80 -1.75 1.07 4.71
N GLY A 81 -1.96 1.55 5.93
CA GLY A 81 -3.18 1.33 6.70
C GLY A 81 -4.29 2.33 6.32
N PRO A 82 -5.31 2.49 7.17
CA PRO A 82 -6.30 3.53 6.99
C PRO A 82 -5.63 4.90 6.87
N THR A 83 -5.82 5.56 5.74
CA THR A 83 -5.16 6.84 5.41
C THR A 83 -6.23 7.87 5.08
N LEU A 84 -6.18 9.04 5.72
CA LEU A 84 -7.12 10.15 5.51
C LEU A 84 -6.82 10.82 4.15
N SER A 85 -7.09 10.06 3.09
CA SER A 85 -7.04 10.52 1.70
C SER A 85 -8.36 11.20 1.32
N ALA A 86 -8.38 11.86 0.15
CA ALA A 86 -9.62 12.42 -0.40
C ALA A 86 -10.74 11.37 -0.52
N GLY A 87 -10.39 10.11 -0.87
CA GLY A 87 -11.36 9.01 -0.93
C GLY A 87 -11.94 8.63 0.44
N MET A 88 -11.09 8.53 1.47
CA MET A 88 -11.57 8.27 2.83
C MET A 88 -12.39 9.44 3.38
N ALA A 89 -11.96 10.67 3.16
CA ALA A 89 -12.70 11.86 3.56
C ALA A 89 -14.10 11.89 2.93
N ALA A 90 -14.20 11.60 1.63
CA ALA A 90 -15.48 11.52 0.92
C ALA A 90 -16.39 10.41 1.49
N MET A 91 -15.84 9.25 1.82
CA MET A 91 -16.57 8.14 2.44
C MET A 91 -17.10 8.51 3.83
N LEU A 92 -16.34 9.27 4.62
CA LEU A 92 -16.70 9.65 5.99
C LEU A 92 -17.54 10.91 6.07
N LYS A 93 -17.67 11.67 4.99
CA LYS A 93 -18.43 12.94 4.94
C LYS A 93 -19.86 12.85 5.50
N PRO A 94 -20.67 11.82 5.19
CA PRO A 94 -22.03 11.72 5.77
C PRO A 94 -22.02 11.59 7.30
N VAL A 95 -21.01 10.92 7.87
CA VAL A 95 -20.87 10.80 9.32
C VAL A 95 -20.41 12.14 9.93
N GLN A 96 -19.48 12.81 9.26
CA GLN A 96 -19.01 14.14 9.65
C GLN A 96 -20.18 15.15 9.70
N GLU A 97 -20.98 15.23 8.65
CA GLU A 97 -22.14 16.13 8.57
C GLU A 97 -23.17 15.83 9.67
N LYS A 98 -23.42 14.56 9.94
CA LYS A 98 -24.37 14.14 10.98
C LYS A 98 -23.89 14.44 12.39
N THR A 99 -22.58 14.35 12.64
CA THR A 99 -22.02 14.47 14.00
C THR A 99 -21.48 15.87 14.31
N GLY A 100 -21.18 16.67 13.27
CA GLY A 100 -20.52 17.97 13.42
C GLY A 100 -19.06 17.90 13.89
N LYS A 101 -18.47 16.69 13.99
CA LYS A 101 -17.09 16.49 14.43
C LYS A 101 -16.09 16.85 13.34
N PRO A 102 -14.83 17.25 13.69
CA PRO A 102 -13.72 17.33 12.74
C PRO A 102 -13.50 16.00 12.01
N ILE A 103 -13.09 16.04 10.75
CA ILE A 103 -12.92 14.84 9.92
C ILE A 103 -11.85 13.90 10.49
N GLU A 104 -10.83 14.44 11.13
CA GLU A 104 -9.76 13.67 11.79
C GLU A 104 -10.31 12.85 12.96
N THR A 105 -11.25 13.42 13.72
CA THR A 105 -11.93 12.72 14.82
C THR A 105 -12.82 11.60 14.28
N VAL A 106 -13.59 11.87 13.21
CA VAL A 106 -14.44 10.86 12.57
C VAL A 106 -13.58 9.72 12.01
N ALA A 107 -12.42 10.05 11.43
CA ALA A 107 -11.48 9.06 10.92
C ALA A 107 -10.85 8.23 12.05
N ALA A 108 -10.51 8.85 13.19
CA ALA A 108 -10.00 8.13 14.36
C ALA A 108 -11.05 7.18 14.96
N ASP A 109 -12.31 7.63 15.08
CA ASP A 109 -13.44 6.80 15.51
C ASP A 109 -13.63 5.60 14.55
N PHE A 110 -13.54 5.85 13.24
CA PHE A 110 -13.59 4.79 12.21
C PHE A 110 -12.47 3.77 12.37
N VAL A 111 -11.22 4.22 12.53
CA VAL A 111 -10.06 3.33 12.71
C VAL A 111 -10.22 2.49 13.97
N THR A 112 -10.55 3.10 15.09
CA THR A 112 -10.75 2.40 16.37
C THR A 112 -11.83 1.31 16.26
N LYS A 113 -12.89 1.57 15.51
CA LYS A 113 -14.00 0.63 15.31
C LYS A 113 -13.65 -0.51 14.34
N HIS A 114 -13.00 -0.21 13.22
CA HIS A 114 -12.80 -1.18 12.12
C HIS A 114 -11.40 -1.80 12.09
N ARG A 115 -10.45 -1.21 12.81
CA ARG A 115 -9.07 -1.67 12.94
C ARG A 115 -8.63 -1.58 14.41
N PRO A 116 -9.23 -2.36 15.31
CA PRO A 116 -8.99 -2.26 16.76
C PRO A 116 -7.53 -2.54 17.16
N SER A 117 -6.78 -3.27 16.32
CA SER A 117 -5.34 -3.52 16.49
C SER A 117 -4.45 -2.29 16.22
N SER A 118 -4.98 -1.21 15.60
CA SER A 118 -4.20 -0.02 15.30
C SER A 118 -3.52 0.55 16.55
N ILE A 119 -2.20 0.61 16.53
CA ILE A 119 -1.40 1.15 17.63
C ILE A 119 -1.50 2.67 17.69
N ILE A 120 -1.49 3.35 16.53
CA ILE A 120 -1.59 4.82 16.48
C ILE A 120 -3.01 5.34 16.68
N ARG A 121 -4.03 4.47 16.59
CA ARG A 121 -5.47 4.76 16.82
C ARG A 121 -6.04 5.97 16.05
N ARG A 122 -5.47 6.24 14.90
CA ARG A 122 -5.93 7.28 13.96
C ARG A 122 -5.65 6.85 12.53
N ALA A 123 -6.26 7.52 11.57
CA ALA A 123 -5.82 7.41 10.19
C ALA A 123 -4.43 8.04 10.03
N SER A 124 -3.60 7.47 9.18
CA SER A 124 -2.37 8.13 8.71
C SER A 124 -2.71 9.30 7.80
N THR A 125 -1.80 10.25 7.69
CA THR A 125 -1.88 11.26 6.64
C THR A 125 -1.34 10.72 5.31
N VAL A 126 -1.65 11.38 4.21
CA VAL A 126 -1.09 11.01 2.90
C VAL A 126 0.42 11.24 2.85
N GLU A 127 0.91 12.24 3.59
CA GLU A 127 2.34 12.57 3.70
C GLU A 127 3.11 11.48 4.45
N GLU A 128 2.54 10.90 5.51
CA GLU A 128 3.17 9.78 6.24
C GLU A 128 3.41 8.58 5.32
N VAL A 129 2.46 8.28 4.43
CA VAL A 129 2.63 7.24 3.41
C VAL A 129 3.64 7.67 2.34
N ALA A 130 3.54 8.92 1.86
CA ALA A 130 4.43 9.45 0.85
C ALA A 130 5.89 9.48 1.29
N ASN A 131 6.18 9.75 2.56
CA ASN A 131 7.54 9.73 3.12
C ASN A 131 8.22 8.37 2.92
N MET A 132 7.51 7.27 3.15
CA MET A 132 8.02 5.92 2.87
C MET A 132 8.28 5.73 1.38
N VAL A 133 7.34 6.15 0.53
CA VAL A 133 7.47 6.02 -0.94
C VAL A 133 8.68 6.82 -1.44
N VAL A 134 8.88 8.05 -0.97
CA VAL A 134 10.02 8.90 -1.34
C VAL A 134 11.34 8.26 -0.89
N TYR A 135 11.41 7.74 0.33
CA TYR A 135 12.60 7.02 0.79
C TYR A 135 12.92 5.82 -0.10
N ILE A 136 11.94 4.96 -0.37
CA ILE A 136 12.12 3.76 -1.19
C ILE A 136 12.45 4.08 -2.65
N ALA A 137 11.96 5.22 -3.16
CA ALA A 137 12.30 5.70 -4.50
C ALA A 137 13.72 6.27 -4.61
N SER A 138 14.34 6.62 -3.48
CA SER A 138 15.63 7.29 -3.43
C SER A 138 16.82 6.33 -3.58
N PRO A 139 18.03 6.83 -3.87
CA PRO A 139 19.26 6.06 -3.81
C PRO A 139 19.58 5.51 -2.42
N LEU A 140 19.06 6.12 -1.35
CA LEU A 140 19.30 5.70 0.04
C LEU A 140 18.73 4.31 0.35
N ALA A 141 17.72 3.88 -0.40
CA ALA A 141 17.09 2.57 -0.25
C ALA A 141 17.68 1.48 -1.17
N SER A 142 18.94 1.63 -1.59
CA SER A 142 19.59 0.71 -2.55
C SER A 142 19.69 -0.75 -2.07
N ALA A 143 19.72 -0.98 -0.77
CA ALA A 143 19.72 -2.32 -0.16
C ALA A 143 18.31 -2.85 0.17
N THR A 144 17.25 -2.08 -0.09
CA THR A 144 15.87 -2.48 0.20
C THR A 144 15.18 -2.93 -1.08
N THR A 145 15.00 -4.26 -1.22
CA THR A 145 14.30 -4.84 -2.38
C THR A 145 13.54 -6.11 -1.98
N GLY A 146 12.39 -6.32 -2.60
CA GLY A 146 11.50 -7.45 -2.33
C GLY A 146 10.78 -7.36 -0.98
N GLY A 147 10.79 -6.18 -0.35
CA GLY A 147 10.14 -5.92 0.93
C GLY A 147 8.66 -5.61 0.80
N ALA A 148 7.90 -5.95 1.84
CA ALA A 148 6.54 -5.50 2.10
C ALA A 148 6.58 -4.50 3.26
N LEU A 149 6.64 -3.21 2.94
CA LEU A 149 6.97 -2.14 3.88
C LEU A 149 5.69 -1.51 4.40
N ARG A 150 5.41 -1.70 5.68
CA ARG A 150 4.18 -1.24 6.30
C ARG A 150 4.25 0.22 6.71
N VAL A 151 3.19 0.97 6.39
CA VAL A 151 2.87 2.31 6.91
C VAL A 151 1.42 2.25 7.39
N ASP A 152 1.14 1.32 8.29
CA ASP A 152 -0.20 0.90 8.66
C ASP A 152 -0.61 1.30 10.09
N GLY A 153 0.28 2.00 10.80
CA GLY A 153 0.01 2.41 12.17
C GLY A 153 -0.14 1.23 13.14
N GLY A 154 0.46 0.08 12.81
CA GLY A 154 0.39 -1.13 13.62
C GLY A 154 -0.94 -1.87 13.52
N VAL A 155 -1.63 -1.76 12.38
CA VAL A 155 -2.89 -2.50 12.15
C VAL A 155 -2.66 -3.98 11.97
N VAL A 156 -1.61 -4.36 11.24
CA VAL A 156 -1.25 -5.78 11.08
C VAL A 156 -0.55 -6.26 12.35
N ASP A 157 -1.21 -7.15 13.06
CA ASP A 157 -0.72 -7.75 14.30
C ASP A 157 0.25 -8.90 13.99
N SER A 158 1.45 -8.54 13.50
CA SER A 158 2.52 -9.46 13.13
C SER A 158 3.88 -8.79 13.32
N LEU A 159 4.89 -9.58 13.68
CA LEU A 159 6.28 -9.13 13.77
C LEU A 159 6.95 -8.97 12.40
N ALA A 160 6.42 -9.59 11.37
CA ALA A 160 6.93 -9.55 9.99
C ALA A 160 5.96 -8.84 9.05
#